data_6fda43fa339d01cbb9b0463925de8983
#
_entry.id   6fda43fa339d01cbb9b0463925de8983
#
_cell.length_a   1.000
_cell.length_b   1.000
_cell.length_c   1.000
_cell.angle_alpha   90.00
_cell.angle_beta   90.00
_cell.angle_gamma   90.00
#
_symmetry.space_group_name_H-M   'P 1'
#
loop_
_entity.id
_entity.type
_entity.pdbx_description
1 polymer ?
#
loop_
_entity_poly.entity_id
_entity_poly.type
_entity_poly.pdbx_seq_one_letter_code
_entity_poly.pdbx_strand_id
1 'polypeptide(L)'
;LNLIPKDILEKLENVEDNNKFGIHIHCPEGATPKDGPSAGTAITVAIISLLCEIPVLNTMALTGEISLNGNVMPIGGLESKVDGGKAAGVKHVLCPIKNEKDLKKIRKRINPPEDDNFKVTMIENIYQALNSFLLIPDNKTAEEYFRKI
;
A
#
# COMPACT_ATOMS: atom_id res chain seq x y z
N LEU A 1 5.41 3.30 15.44
CA LEU A 1 6.14 3.31 14.17
C LEU A 1 6.35 4.76 13.74
N ASN A 2 7.55 5.30 13.94
CA ASN A 2 7.90 6.61 13.38
C ASN A 2 8.24 6.43 11.90
N LEU A 3 7.21 6.46 11.05
CA LEU A 3 7.35 6.38 9.60
C LEU A 3 7.48 7.74 8.94
N ILE A 4 7.34 8.80 9.70
CA ILE A 4 7.39 10.17 9.18
C ILE A 4 8.68 10.82 9.70
N PRO A 5 9.50 11.40 8.80
CA PRO A 5 10.69 12.17 9.16
C PRO A 5 10.41 13.25 10.19
N LYS A 6 11.36 13.49 11.12
CA LYS A 6 11.20 14.50 12.18
C LYS A 6 10.98 15.90 11.63
N ASP A 7 11.69 16.26 10.58
CA ASP A 7 11.53 17.55 9.91
C ASP A 7 10.14 17.74 9.32
N ILE A 8 9.52 16.65 8.87
CA ILE A 8 8.12 16.63 8.39
C ILE A 8 7.16 16.67 9.58
N LEU A 9 7.43 15.91 10.66
CA LEU A 9 6.65 15.99 11.89
C LEU A 9 6.67 17.40 12.46
N GLU A 10 7.84 18.02 12.56
CA GLU A 10 7.99 19.41 13.01
C GLU A 10 7.21 20.40 12.12
N LYS A 11 7.22 20.19 10.81
CA LYS A 11 6.38 20.98 9.88
C LYS A 11 4.89 20.78 10.14
N LEU A 12 4.46 19.55 10.43
CA LEU A 12 3.07 19.22 10.73
C LEU A 12 2.64 19.76 12.09
N GLU A 13 3.51 19.71 13.10
CA GLU A 13 3.26 20.25 14.46
C GLU A 13 3.23 21.77 14.46
N ASN A 14 4.06 22.43 13.69
CA ASN A 14 4.11 23.90 13.59
C ASN A 14 2.98 24.51 12.75
N VAL A 15 2.13 23.70 12.15
CA VAL A 15 0.96 24.16 11.38
C VAL A 15 -0.21 24.55 12.28
N GLU A 16 -0.13 24.31 13.60
CA GLU A 16 -1.23 24.64 14.53
C GLU A 16 -1.60 26.12 14.59
N ASP A 17 -0.71 27.03 14.21
CA ASP A 17 -0.96 28.46 14.44
C ASP A 17 -1.56 29.24 13.26
N ASN A 18 -1.49 28.82 11.99
CA ASN A 18 -2.00 29.68 10.92
C ASN A 18 -2.48 29.04 9.62
N ASN A 19 -2.34 27.75 9.37
CA ASN A 19 -2.85 27.15 8.14
C ASN A 19 -3.38 25.73 8.35
N LYS A 20 -4.63 25.57 8.08
CA LYS A 20 -5.40 24.34 8.08
C LYS A 20 -4.81 23.31 7.10
N PHE A 21 -3.77 22.60 7.52
CA PHE A 21 -3.32 21.42 6.80
C PHE A 21 -4.25 20.26 7.14
N GLY A 22 -4.82 19.65 6.11
CA GLY A 22 -5.68 18.49 6.26
C GLY A 22 -5.42 17.49 5.15
N ILE A 23 -5.56 16.20 5.45
CA ILE A 23 -5.52 15.15 4.44
C ILE A 23 -6.95 14.89 3.97
N HIS A 24 -7.21 15.07 2.68
CA HIS A 24 -8.46 14.70 2.04
C HIS A 24 -8.27 13.40 1.26
N ILE A 25 -9.05 12.37 1.64
CA ILE A 25 -9.06 11.08 0.93
C ILE A 25 -10.36 10.98 0.16
N HIS A 26 -10.27 10.94 -1.16
CA HIS A 26 -11.42 10.80 -2.05
C HIS A 26 -11.41 9.41 -2.68
N CYS A 27 -12.47 8.64 -2.42
CA CYS A 27 -12.76 7.39 -3.12
C CYS A 27 -13.88 7.67 -4.11
N PRO A 28 -13.60 7.73 -5.43
CA PRO A 28 -14.64 7.96 -6.45
C PRO A 28 -15.69 6.83 -6.39
N GLU A 29 -16.86 7.08 -7.00
CA GLU A 29 -18.01 6.19 -6.97
C GLU A 29 -18.64 6.04 -5.57
N GLY A 30 -19.00 7.14 -4.95
CA GLY A 30 -19.59 7.19 -3.61
C GLY A 30 -20.93 6.43 -3.44
N ALA A 31 -21.61 6.10 -4.54
CA ALA A 31 -22.82 5.29 -4.53
C ALA A 31 -22.54 3.78 -4.36
N THR A 32 -21.31 3.34 -4.56
CA THR A 32 -20.91 1.95 -4.36
C THR A 32 -20.52 1.75 -2.90
N PRO A 33 -21.19 0.85 -2.14
CA PRO A 33 -20.81 0.54 -0.77
C PRO A 33 -19.35 0.10 -0.72
N LYS A 34 -18.58 0.70 0.17
CA LYS A 34 -17.19 0.33 0.45
C LYS A 34 -17.17 -0.48 1.75
N ASP A 35 -17.12 -1.78 1.63
CA ASP A 35 -17.08 -2.67 2.79
C ASP A 35 -15.63 -2.99 3.18
N GLY A 36 -15.33 -2.70 4.45
CA GLY A 36 -14.10 -3.12 5.08
C GLY A 36 -12.86 -2.26 4.82
N PRO A 37 -11.82 -2.47 5.65
CA PRO A 37 -10.62 -1.64 5.74
C PRO A 37 -9.51 -2.06 4.76
N SER A 38 -9.81 -2.80 3.69
CA SER A 38 -8.83 -3.41 2.78
C SER A 38 -7.98 -2.41 1.97
N ALA A 39 -8.34 -1.13 1.96
CA ALA A 39 -7.56 -0.05 1.36
C ALA A 39 -6.55 0.59 2.34
N GLY A 40 -6.56 0.21 3.62
CA GLY A 40 -5.77 0.87 4.66
C GLY A 40 -4.28 0.92 4.36
N THR A 41 -3.69 -0.18 3.90
CA THR A 41 -2.27 -0.22 3.56
C THR A 41 -1.95 0.69 2.36
N ALA A 42 -2.81 0.71 1.33
CA ALA A 42 -2.63 1.57 0.16
C ALA A 42 -2.74 3.06 0.52
N ILE A 43 -3.71 3.43 1.34
CA ILE A 43 -3.88 4.79 1.86
C ILE A 43 -2.65 5.21 2.67
N THR A 44 -2.13 4.33 3.53
CA THR A 44 -0.92 4.60 4.32
C THR A 44 0.29 4.87 3.43
N VAL A 45 0.51 4.04 2.40
CA VAL A 45 1.60 4.26 1.43
C VAL A 45 1.42 5.60 0.70
N ALA A 46 0.19 5.94 0.28
CA ALA A 46 -0.09 7.21 -0.39
C ALA A 46 0.17 8.43 0.51
N ILE A 47 -0.21 8.35 1.78
CA ILE A 47 0.06 9.41 2.76
C ILE A 47 1.57 9.58 2.98
N ILE A 48 2.31 8.49 3.18
CA ILE A 48 3.76 8.53 3.36
C ILE A 48 4.45 9.10 2.11
N SER A 49 4.04 8.65 0.92
CA SER A 49 4.52 9.19 -0.36
C SER A 49 4.33 10.70 -0.43
N LEU A 50 3.13 11.18 -0.09
CA LEU A 50 2.80 12.60 -0.12
C LEU A 50 3.63 13.40 0.88
N LEU A 51 3.72 12.96 2.13
CA LEU A 51 4.41 13.67 3.20
C LEU A 51 5.93 13.69 3.01
N CYS A 52 6.48 12.62 2.46
CA CYS A 52 7.92 12.49 2.22
C CYS A 52 8.35 12.95 0.82
N GLU A 53 7.40 13.35 -0.02
CA GLU A 53 7.63 13.75 -1.42
C GLU A 53 8.37 12.66 -2.23
N ILE A 54 8.12 11.39 -1.91
CA ILE A 54 8.70 10.23 -2.59
C ILE A 54 7.67 9.64 -3.54
N PRO A 55 7.91 9.64 -4.87
CA PRO A 55 6.94 9.10 -5.84
C PRO A 55 6.66 7.61 -5.65
N VAL A 56 5.45 7.20 -5.98
CA VAL A 56 5.02 5.79 -6.04
C VAL A 56 5.11 5.24 -7.46
N LEU A 57 5.34 3.92 -7.58
CA LEU A 57 5.23 3.22 -8.85
C LEU A 57 3.76 3.07 -9.26
N ASN A 58 3.39 3.61 -10.40
CA ASN A 58 2.01 3.60 -10.92
C ASN A 58 1.60 2.28 -11.60
N THR A 59 2.54 1.34 -11.75
CA THR A 59 2.30 0.02 -12.35
C THR A 59 1.96 -1.05 -11.32
N MET A 60 1.79 -0.67 -10.06
CA MET A 60 1.55 -1.57 -8.95
C MET A 60 0.20 -1.31 -8.30
N ALA A 61 -0.37 -2.33 -7.70
CA ALA A 61 -1.54 -2.23 -6.83
C ALA A 61 -1.29 -2.94 -5.50
N LEU A 62 -2.03 -2.55 -4.48
CA LEU A 62 -1.86 -3.01 -3.11
C LEU A 62 -3.22 -3.17 -2.45
N THR A 63 -3.40 -4.27 -1.74
CA THR A 63 -4.56 -4.47 -0.87
C THR A 63 -4.11 -5.01 0.47
N GLY A 64 -4.75 -4.55 1.53
CA GLY A 64 -4.45 -4.98 2.90
C GLY A 64 -5.08 -4.02 3.91
N GLU A 65 -5.63 -4.56 4.98
CA GLU A 65 -5.90 -3.79 6.18
C GLU A 65 -4.58 -3.54 6.91
N ILE A 66 -4.42 -2.40 7.55
CA ILE A 66 -3.23 -2.09 8.34
C ILE A 66 -3.56 -2.01 9.82
N SER A 67 -2.77 -2.68 10.65
CA SER A 67 -2.84 -2.56 12.10
C SER A 67 -2.00 -1.37 12.61
N LEU A 68 -2.26 -0.94 13.84
CA LEU A 68 -1.48 0.12 14.49
C LEU A 68 0.02 -0.20 14.60
N ASN A 69 0.38 -1.48 14.59
CA ASN A 69 1.77 -1.93 14.62
C ASN A 69 2.41 -2.02 13.22
N GLY A 70 1.70 -1.62 12.17
CA GLY A 70 2.17 -1.66 10.81
C GLY A 70 2.12 -3.05 10.14
N ASN A 71 1.45 -4.02 10.75
CA ASN A 71 1.24 -5.32 10.14
C ASN A 71 0.11 -5.25 9.10
N VAL A 72 0.31 -5.94 7.97
CA VAL A 72 -0.70 -6.04 6.91
C VAL A 72 -1.61 -7.22 7.21
N MET A 73 -2.89 -6.90 7.45
CA MET A 73 -3.90 -7.86 7.86
C MET A 73 -4.66 -8.44 6.66
N PRO A 74 -5.24 -9.64 6.80
CA PRO A 74 -5.92 -10.32 5.70
C PRO A 74 -7.15 -9.56 5.23
N ILE A 75 -7.52 -9.79 3.97
CA ILE A 75 -8.69 -9.17 3.31
C ILE A 75 -9.59 -10.23 2.70
N GLY A 76 -10.83 -9.84 2.41
CA GLY A 76 -11.75 -10.65 1.62
C GLY A 76 -11.62 -10.39 0.13
N GLY A 77 -12.05 -11.36 -0.69
CA GLY A 77 -12.17 -11.20 -2.14
C GLY A 77 -10.84 -11.02 -2.87
N LEU A 78 -9.76 -11.66 -2.42
CA LEU A 78 -8.43 -11.52 -3.04
C LEU A 78 -8.48 -11.87 -4.54
N GLU A 79 -9.24 -12.89 -4.94
CA GLU A 79 -9.36 -13.31 -6.34
C GLU A 79 -9.84 -12.17 -7.24
N SER A 80 -10.96 -11.55 -6.88
CA SER A 80 -11.53 -10.43 -7.66
C SER A 80 -10.60 -9.23 -7.72
N LYS A 81 -9.83 -8.98 -6.64
CA LYS A 81 -8.87 -7.87 -6.58
C LYS A 81 -7.65 -8.13 -7.48
N VAL A 82 -7.15 -9.36 -7.51
CA VAL A 82 -6.03 -9.76 -8.39
C VAL A 82 -6.45 -9.70 -9.85
N ASP A 83 -7.61 -10.27 -10.19
CA ASP A 83 -8.12 -10.26 -11.56
C ASP A 83 -8.44 -8.82 -12.01
N GLY A 84 -9.05 -8.01 -11.15
CA GLY A 84 -9.32 -6.60 -11.42
C GLY A 84 -8.05 -5.78 -11.63
N GLY A 85 -7.02 -6.00 -10.83
CA GLY A 85 -5.71 -5.36 -11.00
C GLY A 85 -5.07 -5.71 -12.35
N LYS A 86 -5.08 -6.99 -12.73
CA LYS A 86 -4.58 -7.42 -14.03
C LYS A 86 -5.37 -6.80 -15.18
N ALA A 87 -6.69 -6.80 -15.09
CA ALA A 87 -7.56 -6.20 -16.11
C ALA A 87 -7.36 -4.68 -16.24
N ALA A 88 -7.00 -3.99 -15.15
CA ALA A 88 -6.66 -2.57 -15.14
C ALA A 88 -5.25 -2.26 -15.69
N GLY A 89 -4.49 -3.27 -16.12
CA GLY A 89 -3.14 -3.09 -16.65
C GLY A 89 -2.03 -2.98 -15.60
N VAL A 90 -2.35 -3.28 -14.34
CA VAL A 90 -1.34 -3.39 -13.27
C VAL A 90 -0.41 -4.55 -13.57
N LYS A 91 0.87 -4.38 -13.29
CA LYS A 91 1.90 -5.40 -13.52
C LYS A 91 2.26 -6.18 -12.25
N HIS A 92 1.99 -5.60 -11.10
CA HIS A 92 2.35 -6.23 -9.83
C HIS A 92 1.32 -5.89 -8.75
N VAL A 93 0.79 -6.91 -8.08
CA VAL A 93 -0.14 -6.77 -6.96
C VAL A 93 0.55 -7.24 -5.68
N LEU A 94 0.47 -6.43 -4.62
CA LEU A 94 0.84 -6.82 -3.27
C LEU A 94 -0.41 -7.21 -2.47
N CYS A 95 -0.35 -8.31 -1.76
CA CYS A 95 -1.43 -8.80 -0.91
C CYS A 95 -0.91 -9.32 0.43
N PRO A 96 -1.79 -9.44 1.45
CA PRO A 96 -1.35 -9.89 2.77
C PRO A 96 -0.86 -11.34 2.76
N ILE A 97 0.23 -11.62 3.46
CA ILE A 97 0.73 -13.01 3.63
C ILE A 97 -0.32 -13.92 4.27
N LYS A 98 -1.19 -13.38 5.11
CA LYS A 98 -2.27 -14.13 5.73
C LYS A 98 -3.36 -14.59 4.74
N ASN A 99 -3.36 -14.09 3.51
CA ASN A 99 -4.16 -14.60 2.40
C ASN A 99 -3.47 -15.69 1.57
N GLU A 100 -2.41 -16.31 2.09
CA GLU A 100 -1.65 -17.34 1.36
C GLU A 100 -2.54 -18.48 0.83
N LYS A 101 -3.54 -18.90 1.62
CA LYS A 101 -4.48 -19.97 1.21
C LYS A 101 -5.29 -19.56 -0.01
N ASP A 102 -5.73 -18.31 -0.06
CA ASP A 102 -6.49 -17.77 -1.19
C ASP A 102 -5.60 -17.65 -2.42
N LEU A 103 -4.38 -17.11 -2.27
CA LEU A 103 -3.44 -17.00 -3.37
C LEU A 103 -3.05 -18.39 -3.94
N LYS A 104 -2.87 -19.40 -3.09
CA LYS A 104 -2.63 -20.79 -3.54
C LYS A 104 -3.80 -21.33 -4.36
N LYS A 105 -5.06 -21.01 -4.03
CA LYS A 105 -6.23 -21.41 -4.82
C LYS A 105 -6.24 -20.69 -6.18
N ILE A 106 -5.95 -19.38 -6.19
CA ILE A 106 -5.89 -18.57 -7.42
C ILE A 106 -4.84 -19.13 -8.38
N ARG A 107 -3.66 -19.49 -7.88
CA ARG A 107 -2.55 -20.06 -8.66
C ARG A 107 -2.83 -21.44 -9.24
N LYS A 108 -3.76 -22.19 -8.64
CA LYS A 108 -4.18 -23.54 -9.11
C LYS A 108 -5.33 -23.53 -10.11
N ARG A 109 -5.83 -22.34 -10.49
CA ARG A 109 -6.86 -22.25 -11.53
C ARG A 109 -6.35 -22.74 -12.87
N ILE A 110 -7.25 -23.14 -13.77
CA ILE A 110 -6.91 -23.53 -15.16
C ILE A 110 -6.17 -22.39 -15.87
N ASN A 111 -6.61 -21.15 -15.62
CA ASN A 111 -5.96 -19.93 -16.11
C ASN A 111 -5.52 -19.08 -14.94
N PRO A 112 -4.31 -19.31 -14.37
CA PRO A 112 -3.80 -18.49 -13.30
C PRO A 112 -3.54 -17.06 -13.79
N PRO A 113 -3.68 -16.03 -12.92
CA PRO A 113 -3.49 -14.64 -13.34
C PRO A 113 -2.03 -14.27 -13.58
N GLU A 114 -1.09 -14.95 -12.92
CA GLU A 114 0.35 -14.64 -13.01
C GLU A 114 0.93 -15.14 -14.33
N ASP A 115 1.73 -14.30 -14.96
CA ASP A 115 2.48 -14.55 -16.20
C ASP A 115 3.77 -13.71 -16.23
N ASP A 116 4.46 -13.66 -17.34
CA ASP A 116 5.72 -12.91 -17.49
C ASP A 116 5.55 -11.39 -17.24
N ASN A 117 4.32 -10.88 -17.37
CA ASN A 117 4.01 -9.45 -17.25
C ASN A 117 3.19 -9.09 -15.99
N PHE A 118 2.73 -10.09 -15.24
CA PHE A 118 1.89 -9.87 -14.07
C PHE A 118 2.25 -10.83 -12.94
N LYS A 119 2.54 -10.28 -11.76
CA LYS A 119 2.88 -11.06 -10.57
C LYS A 119 2.11 -10.62 -9.33
N VAL A 120 1.98 -11.54 -8.37
CA VAL A 120 1.40 -11.29 -7.06
C VAL A 120 2.42 -11.64 -6.00
N THR A 121 2.71 -10.70 -5.12
CA THR A 121 3.66 -10.89 -4.00
C THR A 121 2.93 -10.71 -2.67
N MET A 122 3.21 -11.59 -1.74
CA MET A 122 2.69 -11.50 -0.38
C MET A 122 3.59 -10.61 0.48
N ILE A 123 2.97 -9.78 1.31
CA ILE A 123 3.63 -8.89 2.26
C ILE A 123 3.07 -9.09 3.67
N GLU A 124 3.89 -8.86 4.68
CA GLU A 124 3.55 -9.02 6.08
C GLU A 124 3.37 -7.68 6.80
N ASN A 125 4.13 -6.67 6.39
CA ASN A 125 4.18 -5.38 7.06
C ASN A 125 4.31 -4.21 6.08
N ILE A 126 4.11 -3.00 6.61
CA ILE A 126 4.13 -1.76 5.84
C ILE A 126 5.50 -1.48 5.19
N TYR A 127 6.61 -1.86 5.81
CA TYR A 127 7.93 -1.61 5.23
C TYR A 127 8.12 -2.36 3.91
N GLN A 128 7.62 -3.59 3.83
CA GLN A 128 7.66 -4.37 2.59
C GLN A 128 6.81 -3.71 1.49
N ALA A 129 5.68 -3.11 1.85
CA ALA A 129 4.88 -2.32 0.91
C ALA A 129 5.66 -1.08 0.44
N LEU A 130 6.24 -0.31 1.36
CA LEU A 130 7.02 0.88 1.04
C LEU A 130 8.23 0.58 0.16
N ASN A 131 8.97 -0.50 0.46
CA ASN A 131 10.10 -0.97 -0.36
C ASN A 131 9.70 -1.29 -1.80
N SER A 132 8.47 -1.79 -1.99
CA SER A 132 8.00 -2.18 -3.31
C SER A 132 7.42 -1.01 -4.09
N PHE A 133 6.76 -0.06 -3.42
CA PHE A 133 5.99 1.01 -4.03
C PHE A 133 6.74 2.34 -4.17
N LEU A 134 7.59 2.69 -3.20
CA LEU A 134 8.26 3.98 -3.18
C LEU A 134 9.58 3.94 -3.95
N LEU A 135 9.83 4.98 -4.72
CA LEU A 135 11.13 5.23 -5.35
C LEU A 135 12.08 5.86 -4.33
N ILE A 136 12.47 5.10 -3.31
CA ILE A 136 13.30 5.57 -2.22
C ILE A 136 14.69 5.97 -2.73
N PRO A 137 15.20 7.17 -2.40
CA PRO A 137 16.53 7.63 -2.82
C PRO A 137 17.66 6.76 -2.29
N ASP A 138 18.81 6.83 -2.96
CA ASP A 138 20.08 6.21 -2.55
C ASP A 138 20.04 4.69 -2.45
N ASN A 139 19.10 4.01 -3.12
CA ASN A 139 18.92 2.56 -3.06
C ASN A 139 18.77 2.01 -1.64
N LYS A 140 18.29 2.84 -0.70
CA LYS A 140 18.01 2.41 0.68
C LYS A 140 16.72 1.61 0.75
N THR A 141 16.64 0.72 1.74
CA THR A 141 15.36 0.11 2.13
C THR A 141 14.50 1.10 2.90
N ALA A 142 13.19 0.86 2.97
CA ALA A 142 12.29 1.69 3.75
C ALA A 142 12.68 1.68 5.24
N GLU A 143 13.10 0.53 5.76
CA GLU A 143 13.62 0.43 7.13
C GLU A 143 14.84 1.32 7.36
N GLU A 144 15.78 1.37 6.41
CA GLU A 144 16.98 2.20 6.52
C GLU A 144 16.66 3.68 6.34
N TYR A 145 15.74 4.00 5.44
CA TYR A 145 15.35 5.37 5.16
C TYR A 145 14.57 5.98 6.32
N PHE A 146 13.58 5.26 6.85
CA PHE A 146 12.68 5.76 7.89
C PHE A 146 13.17 5.52 9.33
N ARG A 147 14.14 4.62 9.58
CA ARG A 147 14.74 4.42 10.92
C ARG A 147 15.82 5.43 11.30
N LYS A 148 16.37 6.15 10.34
CA LYS A 148 17.42 7.16 10.60
C LYS A 148 16.87 8.51 11.04
N ILE A 149 15.59 8.53 11.39
CA ILE A 149 14.89 9.78 11.68
C ILE A 149 14.39 9.77 13.13
#